data_0a2e67abaf0c0fa43340c1b3d96eef35
#
_entry.id   0a2e67abaf0c0fa43340c1b3d96eef35
#
_cell.length_a   1.000
_cell.length_b   1.000
_cell.length_c   1.000
_cell.angle_alpha   90.00
_cell.angle_beta   90.00
_cell.angle_gamma   90.00
#
_symmetry.space_group_name_H-M   'P 1'
#
loop_
_entity.id
_entity.type
_entity.pdbx_description
1 polymer ?
#
loop_
_entity_poly.entity_id
_entity_poly.type
_entity_poly.pdbx_seq_one_letter_code
_entity_poly.pdbx_strand_id
1 'polypeptide(L)'
;MSRILAFSFVLLLAANALGQKVSASLDRAATSVGESVTLSITCTNFTPSSQPKLPSIRGLRFSSGGTSRKFQLGSGGRTATYTFNVLVTPLKAGNYSISPIQVRHETRLLKPKPLKLLVLPAGEKPKAGNSPSQNAYVRLLPTKTTAYVGEVIPVEIQLFFIDSLNVQMPELIADGFNVAAFPKHTQSRMQKGNQIYQVLTFRTAATPVKAGELQLGPVKQSMVLRIRQKQNRRSPFNEPFEGFFNRYQQVPVNLEAKAQTITVKPLPTANKPASFNGAVGRYTM
;
A
#
# COMPACT_ATOMS: atom_id res chain seq x y z
N MET A 1 43.07 7.49 -61.38
CA MET A 1 42.67 6.31 -60.62
C MET A 1 42.31 6.78 -59.20
N SER A 2 41.08 7.12 -58.98
CA SER A 2 40.59 7.65 -57.66
C SER A 2 39.60 6.66 -57.09
N ARG A 3 39.94 6.01 -55.98
CA ARG A 3 39.10 5.06 -55.25
C ARG A 3 38.25 5.85 -54.23
N ILE A 4 36.95 5.97 -54.49
CA ILE A 4 35.98 6.54 -53.58
C ILE A 4 35.59 5.43 -52.59
N LEU A 5 36.00 5.58 -51.31
CA LEU A 5 35.54 4.77 -50.20
C LEU A 5 34.17 5.29 -49.75
N ALA A 6 33.13 4.54 -50.04
CA ALA A 6 31.79 4.78 -49.49
C ALA A 6 31.73 4.28 -48.05
N PHE A 7 31.70 5.22 -47.09
CA PHE A 7 31.53 4.94 -45.66
C PHE A 7 30.02 4.80 -45.40
N SER A 8 29.54 3.56 -45.31
CA SER A 8 28.15 3.26 -45.01
C SER A 8 27.94 3.45 -43.49
N PHE A 9 27.31 4.59 -43.13
CA PHE A 9 26.95 4.90 -41.75
C PHE A 9 25.64 4.14 -41.41
N VAL A 10 25.80 2.97 -40.77
CA VAL A 10 24.69 2.20 -40.23
C VAL A 10 24.20 2.89 -38.94
N LEU A 11 23.13 3.65 -39.06
CA LEU A 11 22.42 4.26 -37.94
C LEU A 11 21.71 3.15 -37.17
N LEU A 12 22.29 2.63 -36.09
CA LEU A 12 21.61 1.76 -35.12
C LEU A 12 20.59 2.60 -34.40
N LEU A 13 19.31 2.53 -34.81
CA LEU A 13 18.19 2.94 -34.03
C LEU A 13 18.09 1.98 -32.80
N ALA A 14 18.63 2.39 -31.67
CA ALA A 14 18.36 1.78 -30.39
C ALA A 14 16.88 2.05 -30.05
N ALA A 15 15.99 1.17 -30.48
CA ALA A 15 14.62 1.14 -30.02
C ALA A 15 14.67 0.93 -28.48
N ASN A 16 14.32 1.96 -27.70
CA ASN A 16 14.05 1.83 -26.28
C ASN A 16 12.84 0.90 -26.10
N ALA A 17 13.09 -0.39 -26.13
CA ALA A 17 12.11 -1.40 -25.76
C ALA A 17 11.80 -1.19 -24.27
N LEU A 18 10.69 -0.52 -23.98
CA LEU A 18 10.10 -0.48 -22.63
C LEU A 18 9.89 -1.93 -22.20
N GLY A 19 10.88 -2.47 -21.47
CA GLY A 19 11.01 -3.89 -21.18
C GLY A 19 9.77 -4.43 -20.46
N GLN A 20 9.18 -5.47 -21.04
CA GLN A 20 8.11 -6.24 -20.41
C GLN A 20 8.65 -6.88 -19.13
N LYS A 21 8.02 -6.60 -17.98
CA LYS A 21 8.51 -7.04 -16.69
C LYS A 21 7.37 -7.67 -15.87
N VAL A 22 7.68 -8.82 -15.23
CA VAL A 22 6.86 -9.39 -14.18
C VAL A 22 7.58 -9.27 -12.85
N SER A 23 6.90 -8.77 -11.84
CA SER A 23 7.36 -8.75 -10.46
C SER A 23 6.29 -9.34 -9.55
N ALA A 24 6.73 -9.90 -8.43
CA ALA A 24 5.84 -10.35 -7.38
C ALA A 24 6.33 -9.80 -6.04
N SER A 25 5.41 -9.49 -5.13
CA SER A 25 5.69 -9.01 -3.78
C SER A 25 4.63 -9.48 -2.82
N LEU A 26 5.02 -9.65 -1.55
CA LEU A 26 4.09 -9.84 -0.43
C LEU A 26 3.93 -8.51 0.31
N ASP A 27 2.74 -8.23 0.84
CA ASP A 27 2.49 -7.06 1.69
C ASP A 27 3.32 -7.11 2.97
N ARG A 28 3.65 -8.33 3.44
CA ARG A 28 4.54 -8.58 4.57
C ARG A 28 5.34 -9.87 4.37
N ALA A 29 6.58 -9.90 4.84
CA ALA A 29 7.45 -11.08 4.74
C ALA A 29 7.27 -12.08 5.89
N ALA A 30 6.50 -11.73 6.92
CA ALA A 30 6.19 -12.57 8.07
C ALA A 30 4.73 -12.40 8.48
N THR A 31 4.10 -13.50 8.91
CA THR A 31 2.71 -13.55 9.39
C THR A 31 2.55 -14.71 10.36
N SER A 32 1.37 -14.89 10.94
CA SER A 32 1.03 -16.00 11.82
C SER A 32 0.07 -16.97 11.12
N VAL A 33 0.01 -18.21 11.60
CA VAL A 33 -0.96 -19.21 11.11
C VAL A 33 -2.38 -18.63 11.16
N GLY A 34 -3.12 -18.74 10.05
CA GLY A 34 -4.47 -18.22 9.90
C GLY A 34 -4.54 -16.75 9.44
N GLU A 35 -3.48 -15.96 9.57
CA GLU A 35 -3.45 -14.58 9.10
C GLU A 35 -3.02 -14.50 7.65
N SER A 36 -3.93 -14.10 6.75
CA SER A 36 -3.64 -13.97 5.32
C SER A 36 -2.67 -12.84 5.02
N VAL A 37 -1.79 -13.06 4.05
CA VAL A 37 -0.94 -12.03 3.43
C VAL A 37 -1.35 -11.84 1.97
N THR A 38 -1.17 -10.63 1.45
CA THR A 38 -1.47 -10.33 0.04
C THR A 38 -0.23 -10.50 -0.82
N LEU A 39 -0.31 -11.43 -1.77
CA LEU A 39 0.65 -11.60 -2.86
C LEU A 39 0.18 -10.76 -4.05
N SER A 40 0.94 -9.74 -4.41
CA SER A 40 0.70 -8.90 -5.59
C SER A 40 1.64 -9.31 -6.73
N ILE A 41 1.07 -9.72 -7.87
CA ILE A 41 1.81 -10.08 -9.09
C ILE A 41 1.56 -8.98 -10.10
N THR A 42 2.60 -8.21 -10.42
CA THR A 42 2.52 -7.00 -11.25
C THR A 42 3.19 -7.25 -12.60
N CYS A 43 2.42 -7.04 -13.66
CA CYS A 43 2.85 -7.09 -15.06
C CYS A 43 2.96 -5.67 -15.59
N THR A 44 4.13 -5.26 -16.04
CA THR A 44 4.40 -3.90 -16.54
C THR A 44 4.66 -3.95 -18.03
N ASN A 45 4.03 -3.03 -18.80
CA ASN A 45 4.15 -2.86 -20.25
C ASN A 45 3.67 -4.04 -21.10
N PHE A 46 2.79 -4.87 -20.57
CA PHE A 46 2.08 -5.89 -21.34
C PHE A 46 0.77 -6.31 -20.66
N THR A 47 -0.12 -6.89 -21.46
CA THR A 47 -1.35 -7.53 -21.00
C THR A 47 -1.10 -9.02 -20.87
N PRO A 48 -1.26 -9.62 -19.68
CA PRO A 48 -1.13 -11.08 -19.53
C PRO A 48 -2.25 -11.81 -20.29
N SER A 49 -1.90 -12.91 -20.96
CA SER A 49 -2.85 -13.71 -21.77
C SER A 49 -3.79 -14.55 -20.91
N SER A 50 -3.45 -14.79 -19.64
CA SER A 50 -4.23 -15.57 -18.69
C SER A 50 -3.89 -15.18 -17.26
N GLN A 51 -4.67 -15.67 -16.30
CA GLN A 51 -4.34 -15.53 -14.88
C GLN A 51 -2.99 -16.20 -14.57
N PRO A 52 -2.19 -15.63 -13.62
CA PRO A 52 -0.94 -16.22 -13.18
C PRO A 52 -1.14 -17.65 -12.67
N LYS A 53 -0.30 -18.56 -13.11
CA LYS A 53 -0.25 -19.92 -12.56
C LYS A 53 0.54 -19.89 -11.26
N LEU A 54 -0.12 -20.21 -10.15
CA LEU A 54 0.46 -20.24 -8.81
C LEU A 54 1.01 -21.62 -8.47
N PRO A 55 2.05 -21.72 -7.64
CA PRO A 55 2.53 -23.02 -7.16
C PRO A 55 1.55 -23.62 -6.15
N SER A 56 1.44 -24.94 -6.12
CA SER A 56 0.80 -25.65 -5.02
C SER A 56 1.84 -25.86 -3.91
N ILE A 57 1.63 -25.23 -2.76
CA ILE A 57 2.57 -25.30 -1.63
C ILE A 57 1.83 -25.89 -0.42
N ARG A 58 2.29 -27.03 0.07
CA ARG A 58 1.69 -27.66 1.26
C ARG A 58 1.80 -26.73 2.47
N GLY A 59 0.68 -26.42 3.10
CA GLY A 59 0.61 -25.49 4.24
C GLY A 59 0.30 -24.03 3.88
N LEU A 60 0.13 -23.72 2.58
CA LEU A 60 -0.38 -22.42 2.11
C LEU A 60 -1.64 -22.64 1.26
N ARG A 61 -2.65 -21.82 1.49
CA ARG A 61 -3.85 -21.73 0.65
C ARG A 61 -3.81 -20.43 -0.13
N PHE A 62 -4.03 -20.51 -1.45
CA PHE A 62 -4.12 -19.35 -2.33
C PHE A 62 -5.57 -19.13 -2.73
N SER A 63 -6.06 -17.90 -2.61
CA SER A 63 -7.38 -17.49 -3.07
C SER A 63 -7.31 -16.15 -3.82
N SER A 64 -8.22 -15.95 -4.77
CA SER A 64 -8.24 -14.72 -5.57
C SER A 64 -8.56 -13.51 -4.67
N GLY A 65 -7.75 -12.45 -4.75
CA GLY A 65 -7.94 -11.15 -4.10
C GLY A 65 -8.31 -10.03 -5.08
N GLY A 66 -8.57 -10.39 -6.35
CA GLY A 66 -8.97 -9.44 -7.38
C GLY A 66 -7.83 -9.00 -8.30
N THR A 67 -8.20 -8.25 -9.35
CA THR A 67 -7.27 -7.74 -10.36
C THR A 67 -7.46 -6.25 -10.52
N SER A 68 -6.37 -5.49 -10.63
CA SER A 68 -6.40 -4.07 -10.94
C SER A 68 -5.60 -3.76 -12.19
N ARG A 69 -6.05 -2.75 -12.94
CA ARG A 69 -5.38 -2.25 -14.14
C ARG A 69 -5.16 -0.76 -13.99
N LYS A 70 -3.92 -0.32 -14.19
CA LYS A 70 -3.55 1.09 -14.12
C LYS A 70 -2.87 1.50 -15.42
N PHE A 71 -3.29 2.64 -15.96
CA PHE A 71 -2.61 3.31 -17.05
C PHE A 71 -1.96 4.57 -16.52
N GLN A 72 -0.74 4.82 -16.91
CA GLN A 72 0.00 6.02 -16.55
C GLN A 72 0.60 6.61 -17.82
N LEU A 73 0.29 7.89 -18.08
CA LEU A 73 0.90 8.67 -19.12
C LEU A 73 1.90 9.62 -18.48
N GLY A 74 3.15 9.55 -18.86
CA GLY A 74 4.22 10.41 -18.33
C GLY A 74 5.17 10.85 -19.44
N SER A 75 6.12 11.71 -19.12
CA SER A 75 7.16 12.21 -20.05
C SER A 75 8.02 11.10 -20.68
N GLY A 76 8.03 9.89 -20.09
CA GLY A 76 8.72 8.70 -20.61
C GLY A 76 7.84 7.74 -21.42
N GLY A 77 6.62 8.14 -21.81
CA GLY A 77 5.70 7.30 -22.56
C GLY A 77 4.53 6.71 -21.77
N ARG A 78 3.79 5.82 -22.41
CA ARG A 78 2.57 5.18 -21.89
C ARG A 78 2.94 3.87 -21.17
N THR A 79 2.70 3.77 -19.86
CA THR A 79 2.91 2.55 -19.09
C THR A 79 1.57 1.93 -18.71
N ALA A 80 1.37 0.66 -19.05
CA ALA A 80 0.24 -0.13 -18.61
C ALA A 80 0.70 -1.12 -17.54
N THR A 81 0.01 -1.15 -16.41
CA THR A 81 0.31 -2.06 -15.31
C THR A 81 -0.93 -2.90 -14.98
N TYR A 82 -0.77 -4.21 -14.97
CA TYR A 82 -1.76 -5.17 -14.50
C TYR A 82 -1.27 -5.77 -13.19
N THR A 83 -2.11 -5.75 -12.16
CA THR A 83 -1.78 -6.34 -10.85
C THR A 83 -2.84 -7.37 -10.48
N PHE A 84 -2.41 -8.60 -10.24
CA PHE A 84 -3.21 -9.66 -9.66
C PHE A 84 -2.92 -9.72 -8.17
N ASN A 85 -3.94 -9.57 -7.34
CA ASN A 85 -3.86 -9.74 -5.91
C ASN A 85 -4.34 -11.14 -5.56
N VAL A 86 -3.55 -11.85 -4.77
CA VAL A 86 -3.83 -13.20 -4.30
C VAL A 86 -3.69 -13.22 -2.79
N LEU A 87 -4.72 -13.68 -2.10
CA LEU A 87 -4.66 -13.90 -0.65
C LEU A 87 -3.95 -15.23 -0.40
N VAL A 88 -2.89 -15.20 0.39
CA VAL A 88 -2.13 -16.37 0.82
C VAL A 88 -2.41 -16.59 2.29
N THR A 89 -3.15 -17.65 2.63
CA THR A 89 -3.51 -18.01 4.01
C THR A 89 -2.64 -19.18 4.46
N PRO A 90 -1.73 -18.96 5.43
CA PRO A 90 -0.92 -20.03 5.99
C PRO A 90 -1.75 -20.94 6.90
N LEU A 91 -1.59 -22.25 6.71
CA LEU A 91 -2.25 -23.29 7.51
C LEU A 91 -1.30 -23.92 8.53
N LYS A 92 0.02 -23.75 8.36
CA LYS A 92 1.06 -24.27 9.26
C LYS A 92 2.19 -23.26 9.39
N ALA A 93 2.82 -23.20 10.58
CA ALA A 93 4.02 -22.42 10.81
C ALA A 93 5.21 -23.01 10.03
N GLY A 94 6.14 -22.14 9.63
CA GLY A 94 7.35 -22.53 8.90
C GLY A 94 7.87 -21.44 7.96
N ASN A 95 8.97 -21.75 7.28
CA ASN A 95 9.55 -20.91 6.24
C ASN A 95 9.09 -21.42 4.85
N TYR A 96 8.42 -20.56 4.11
CA TYR A 96 7.90 -20.87 2.79
C TYR A 96 8.64 -20.10 1.69
N SER A 97 8.88 -20.78 0.56
CA SER A 97 9.34 -20.15 -0.67
C SER A 97 8.22 -20.22 -1.72
N ILE A 98 7.67 -19.08 -2.09
CA ILE A 98 6.60 -18.99 -3.08
C ILE A 98 7.24 -18.89 -4.47
N SER A 99 7.36 -20.05 -5.12
CA SER A 99 7.96 -20.22 -6.46
C SER A 99 7.60 -21.60 -7.00
N PRO A 100 7.49 -21.81 -8.34
CA PRO A 100 7.49 -20.79 -9.38
C PRO A 100 6.11 -20.16 -9.58
N ILE A 101 6.05 -18.84 -9.69
CA ILE A 101 4.89 -18.14 -10.23
C ILE A 101 5.12 -17.98 -11.73
N GLN A 102 4.12 -18.27 -12.56
CA GLN A 102 4.22 -18.19 -14.02
C GLN A 102 3.16 -17.26 -14.57
N VAL A 103 3.57 -16.29 -15.37
CA VAL A 103 2.68 -15.38 -16.09
C VAL A 103 2.89 -15.59 -17.59
N ARG A 104 1.82 -15.91 -18.31
CA ARG A 104 1.85 -16.08 -19.76
C ARG A 104 1.62 -14.72 -20.45
N HIS A 105 2.51 -14.41 -21.38
CA HIS A 105 2.36 -13.32 -22.33
C HIS A 105 2.65 -13.86 -23.73
N GLU A 106 1.62 -13.94 -24.55
CA GLU A 106 1.68 -14.62 -25.85
C GLU A 106 2.25 -16.03 -25.72
N THR A 107 3.38 -16.32 -26.37
CA THR A 107 4.09 -17.61 -26.32
C THR A 107 5.11 -17.69 -25.19
N ARG A 108 5.39 -16.58 -24.49
CA ARG A 108 6.43 -16.49 -23.44
C ARG A 108 5.87 -16.72 -22.06
N LEU A 109 6.63 -17.47 -21.23
CA LEU A 109 6.36 -17.63 -19.81
C LEU A 109 7.35 -16.79 -19.01
N LEU A 110 6.82 -15.75 -18.35
CA LEU A 110 7.59 -14.86 -17.49
C LEU A 110 7.48 -15.34 -16.04
N LYS A 111 8.59 -15.34 -15.30
CA LYS A 111 8.66 -15.79 -13.91
C LYS A 111 9.26 -14.68 -13.06
N PRO A 112 8.56 -14.18 -12.02
CA PRO A 112 9.16 -13.27 -11.05
C PRO A 112 10.17 -13.99 -10.16
N LYS A 113 10.96 -13.22 -9.40
CA LYS A 113 11.87 -13.77 -8.38
C LYS A 113 11.07 -14.52 -7.30
N PRO A 114 11.64 -15.61 -6.72
CA PRO A 114 11.03 -16.31 -5.59
C PRO A 114 10.80 -15.37 -4.39
N LEU A 115 9.70 -15.57 -3.68
CA LEU A 115 9.37 -14.82 -2.48
C LEU A 115 9.51 -15.72 -1.24
N LYS A 116 10.01 -15.15 -0.16
CA LYS A 116 10.11 -15.83 1.15
C LYS A 116 9.01 -15.33 2.07
N LEU A 117 8.33 -16.25 2.74
CA LEU A 117 7.31 -15.96 3.76
C LEU A 117 7.64 -16.76 5.02
N LEU A 118 7.87 -16.05 6.12
CA LEU A 118 7.97 -16.64 7.46
C LEU A 118 6.57 -16.72 8.07
N VAL A 119 6.16 -17.91 8.48
CA VAL A 119 4.90 -18.14 9.20
C VAL A 119 5.18 -18.58 10.61
N LEU A 120 4.77 -17.77 11.58
CA LEU A 120 4.86 -18.05 13.01
C LEU A 120 3.68 -18.91 13.48
N PRO A 121 3.79 -19.61 14.61
CA PRO A 121 2.68 -20.25 15.29
C PRO A 121 1.48 -19.31 15.49
N ALA A 122 0.29 -19.87 15.63
CA ALA A 122 -0.92 -19.08 15.89
C ALA A 122 -0.77 -18.32 17.24
N GLY A 123 -1.11 -17.01 17.21
CA GLY A 123 -0.98 -16.13 18.39
C GLY A 123 0.39 -15.47 18.57
N GLU A 124 1.44 -15.95 17.93
CA GLU A 124 2.73 -15.26 17.90
C GLU A 124 2.71 -14.12 16.86
N LYS A 125 3.16 -12.92 17.28
CA LYS A 125 3.30 -11.78 16.36
C LYS A 125 4.71 -11.73 15.80
N PRO A 126 4.88 -11.48 14.48
CA PRO A 126 6.21 -11.29 13.91
C PRO A 126 6.95 -10.18 14.64
N LYS A 127 8.17 -10.49 15.14
CA LYS A 127 9.05 -9.44 15.66
C LYS A 127 9.31 -8.45 14.53
N ALA A 128 9.18 -7.15 14.83
CA ALA A 128 9.33 -6.08 13.85
C ALA A 128 10.76 -6.05 13.29
N GLY A 129 10.99 -6.82 12.24
CA GLY A 129 12.21 -6.82 11.46
C GLY A 129 11.92 -6.50 10.01
N ASN A 130 12.43 -5.37 9.51
CA ASN A 130 12.43 -4.93 8.10
C ASN A 130 11.13 -5.16 7.29
N SER A 131 9.97 -5.19 7.96
CA SER A 131 8.67 -5.25 7.29
C SER A 131 8.39 -3.93 6.57
N PRO A 132 7.66 -3.93 5.45
CA PRO A 132 7.19 -2.69 4.80
C PRO A 132 6.49 -1.74 5.79
N SER A 133 5.88 -2.25 6.85
CA SER A 133 5.28 -1.50 7.96
C SER A 133 6.26 -0.65 8.78
N GLN A 134 7.58 -0.91 8.72
CA GLN A 134 8.58 0.00 9.29
C GLN A 134 8.83 1.21 8.41
N ASN A 135 8.56 1.10 7.11
CA ASN A 135 8.77 2.17 6.13
C ASN A 135 7.52 3.02 5.94
N ALA A 136 6.36 2.56 6.39
CA ALA A 136 5.10 3.31 6.37
C ALA A 136 4.12 2.80 7.43
N TYR A 137 3.33 3.72 7.98
CA TYR A 137 2.21 3.42 8.88
C TYR A 137 1.18 4.55 8.84
N VAL A 138 -0.04 4.25 9.24
CA VAL A 138 -1.14 5.20 9.31
C VAL A 138 -1.65 5.32 10.74
N ARG A 139 -2.10 6.52 11.13
CA ARG A 139 -2.72 6.81 12.42
C ARG A 139 -4.05 7.50 12.23
N LEU A 140 -5.01 7.15 13.05
CA LEU A 140 -6.30 7.81 13.17
C LEU A 140 -6.34 8.54 14.51
N LEU A 141 -6.54 9.85 14.50
CA LEU A 141 -6.46 10.73 15.64
C LEU A 141 -7.72 11.60 15.73
N PRO A 142 -8.81 11.11 16.35
CA PRO A 142 -9.91 11.98 16.74
C PRO A 142 -9.44 12.91 17.88
N THR A 143 -9.89 14.15 17.87
CA THR A 143 -9.50 15.14 18.91
C THR A 143 -10.11 14.81 20.27
N LYS A 144 -11.16 14.01 20.32
CA LYS A 144 -11.85 13.55 21.54
C LYS A 144 -12.50 12.18 21.32
N THR A 145 -12.66 11.45 22.40
CA THR A 145 -13.29 10.11 22.42
C THR A 145 -14.68 10.12 23.06
N THR A 146 -15.15 11.31 23.50
CA THR A 146 -16.50 11.51 24.05
C THR A 146 -17.11 12.72 23.36
N ALA A 147 -18.34 12.60 22.89
CA ALA A 147 -19.10 13.67 22.24
C ALA A 147 -20.60 13.53 22.49
N TYR A 148 -21.37 14.57 22.19
CA TYR A 148 -22.83 14.50 22.11
C TYR A 148 -23.29 14.16 20.69
N VAL A 149 -24.51 13.63 20.55
CA VAL A 149 -25.12 13.47 19.22
C VAL A 149 -25.15 14.83 18.51
N GLY A 150 -24.71 14.86 17.24
CA GLY A 150 -24.61 16.09 16.44
C GLY A 150 -23.38 16.95 16.71
N GLU A 151 -22.54 16.59 17.68
CA GLU A 151 -21.31 17.35 17.97
C GLU A 151 -20.19 17.01 16.97
N VAL A 152 -19.59 18.02 16.38
CA VAL A 152 -18.49 17.85 15.42
C VAL A 152 -17.20 17.42 16.13
N ILE A 153 -16.64 16.32 15.70
CA ILE A 153 -15.35 15.79 16.15
C ILE A 153 -14.32 16.00 15.03
N PRO A 154 -13.37 16.92 15.18
CA PRO A 154 -12.25 17.01 14.26
C PRO A 154 -11.43 15.73 14.28
N VAL A 155 -11.04 15.23 13.11
CA VAL A 155 -10.31 13.97 12.93
C VAL A 155 -9.12 14.22 12.04
N GLU A 156 -7.95 13.78 12.47
CA GLU A 156 -6.75 13.73 11.65
C GLU A 156 -6.40 12.29 11.30
N ILE A 157 -6.10 12.04 10.02
CA ILE A 157 -5.47 10.81 9.54
C ILE A 157 -4.06 11.17 9.11
N GLN A 158 -3.07 10.60 9.79
CA GLN A 158 -1.66 10.85 9.51
C GLN A 158 -1.04 9.63 8.88
N LEU A 159 -0.55 9.78 7.65
CA LEU A 159 0.15 8.76 6.90
C LEU A 159 1.65 9.06 6.91
N PHE A 160 2.43 8.16 7.48
CA PHE A 160 3.89 8.22 7.59
C PHE A 160 4.51 7.26 6.60
N PHE A 161 5.49 7.72 5.82
CA PHE A 161 6.25 6.87 4.90
C PHE A 161 7.63 7.47 4.60
N ILE A 162 8.59 6.61 4.25
CA ILE A 162 9.96 7.06 3.93
C ILE A 162 10.02 7.54 2.48
N ASP A 163 9.57 6.72 1.54
CA ASP A 163 9.54 7.03 0.11
C ASP A 163 8.41 6.26 -0.58
N SER A 164 7.65 6.94 -1.42
CA SER A 164 6.53 6.34 -2.14
C SER A 164 6.37 6.92 -3.54
N LEU A 165 5.81 6.12 -4.44
CA LEU A 165 5.50 6.52 -5.82
C LEU A 165 4.08 7.00 -5.98
N ASN A 166 3.16 6.47 -5.17
CA ASN A 166 1.74 6.73 -5.30
C ASN A 166 1.06 6.55 -3.95
N VAL A 167 0.37 7.60 -3.52
CA VAL A 167 -0.45 7.61 -2.30
C VAL A 167 -1.88 7.86 -2.72
N GLN A 168 -2.78 6.94 -2.40
CA GLN A 168 -4.22 7.11 -2.61
C GLN A 168 -4.83 7.88 -1.44
N MET A 169 -6.05 8.36 -1.60
CA MET A 169 -6.82 8.91 -0.47
C MET A 169 -7.11 7.80 0.53
N PRO A 170 -7.05 8.09 1.85
CA PRO A 170 -7.43 7.12 2.87
C PRO A 170 -8.94 6.86 2.83
N GLU A 171 -9.30 5.62 3.08
CA GLU A 171 -10.69 5.19 3.29
C GLU A 171 -10.96 5.12 4.79
N LEU A 172 -11.84 5.97 5.29
CA LEU A 172 -12.30 5.95 6.69
C LEU A 172 -13.66 5.28 6.78
N ILE A 173 -13.73 4.15 7.46
CA ILE A 173 -14.99 3.49 7.79
C ILE A 173 -15.55 4.16 9.05
N ALA A 174 -16.80 4.64 9.03
CA ALA A 174 -17.36 5.44 10.11
C ALA A 174 -18.88 5.24 10.26
N ASP A 175 -19.27 4.01 10.57
CA ASP A 175 -20.70 3.69 10.76
C ASP A 175 -21.27 4.43 11.96
N GLY A 176 -22.37 5.15 11.71
CA GLY A 176 -23.02 6.01 12.73
C GLY A 176 -22.45 7.42 12.83
N PHE A 177 -21.61 7.82 11.86
CA PHE A 177 -21.12 9.19 11.72
C PHE A 177 -21.40 9.74 10.33
N ASN A 178 -21.69 11.03 10.25
CA ASN A 178 -21.56 11.80 9.03
C ASN A 178 -20.12 12.32 8.96
N VAL A 179 -19.38 11.94 7.92
CA VAL A 179 -17.98 12.34 7.73
C VAL A 179 -17.90 13.40 6.63
N ALA A 180 -17.28 14.53 6.93
CA ALA A 180 -17.03 15.57 5.94
C ALA A 180 -15.99 15.09 4.89
N ALA A 181 -16.09 15.61 3.67
CA ALA A 181 -15.09 15.33 2.63
C ALA A 181 -13.69 15.77 3.09
N PHE A 182 -12.67 15.03 2.66
CA PHE A 182 -11.28 15.41 2.92
C PHE A 182 -10.91 16.62 2.07
N PRO A 183 -10.52 17.75 2.67
CA PRO A 183 -9.89 18.84 1.94
C PRO A 183 -8.48 18.41 1.47
N LYS A 184 -7.78 19.34 0.83
CA LYS A 184 -6.39 19.10 0.43
C LYS A 184 -5.52 18.74 1.66
N HIS A 185 -4.78 17.63 1.58
CA HIS A 185 -3.86 17.21 2.63
C HIS A 185 -2.68 18.19 2.82
N THR A 186 -2.12 18.23 4.02
CA THR A 186 -0.87 18.94 4.30
C THR A 186 0.29 17.96 4.35
N GLN A 187 1.47 18.40 3.93
CA GLN A 187 2.69 17.61 3.93
C GLN A 187 3.71 18.20 4.89
N SER A 188 4.34 17.33 5.68
CA SER A 188 5.44 17.69 6.60
C SER A 188 6.46 16.56 6.64
N ARG A 189 7.54 16.75 7.42
CA ARG A 189 8.55 15.72 7.68
C ARG A 189 8.70 15.55 9.18
N MET A 190 8.89 14.29 9.60
CA MET A 190 9.13 13.95 11.00
C MET A 190 10.30 12.99 11.10
N GLN A 191 11.22 13.31 12.00
CA GLN A 191 12.31 12.40 12.36
C GLN A 191 11.87 11.49 13.52
N LYS A 192 12.03 10.18 13.36
CA LYS A 192 11.79 9.18 14.39
C LYS A 192 13.01 8.25 14.48
N GLY A 193 13.78 8.38 15.54
CA GLY A 193 15.08 7.71 15.63
C GLY A 193 16.02 8.17 14.52
N ASN A 194 16.61 7.24 13.79
CA ASN A 194 17.52 7.51 12.68
C ASN A 194 16.83 7.59 11.32
N GLN A 195 15.49 7.67 11.27
CA GLN A 195 14.71 7.72 10.03
C GLN A 195 13.90 8.99 9.91
N ILE A 196 13.86 9.55 8.69
CA ILE A 196 13.03 10.70 8.34
C ILE A 196 11.83 10.18 7.57
N TYR A 197 10.63 10.45 8.09
CA TYR A 197 9.35 10.13 7.45
C TYR A 197 8.79 11.39 6.77
N GLN A 198 8.24 11.21 5.60
CA GLN A 198 7.26 12.14 5.04
C GLN A 198 5.92 11.86 5.72
N VAL A 199 5.21 12.92 6.08
CA VAL A 199 3.92 12.84 6.77
C VAL A 199 2.87 13.56 5.95
N LEU A 200 1.85 12.83 5.48
CA LEU A 200 0.65 13.43 4.90
C LEU A 200 -0.44 13.44 5.97
N THR A 201 -0.96 14.62 6.26
CA THR A 201 -2.06 14.81 7.21
C THR A 201 -3.33 15.17 6.45
N PHE A 202 -4.31 14.28 6.55
CA PHE A 202 -5.68 14.48 6.05
C PHE A 202 -6.56 14.88 7.22
N ARG A 203 -7.23 16.03 7.11
CA ARG A 203 -8.13 16.54 8.14
C ARG A 203 -9.56 16.36 7.66
N THR A 204 -10.43 15.91 8.56
CA THR A 204 -11.86 15.83 8.33
C THR A 204 -12.61 16.06 9.63
N ALA A 205 -13.91 16.00 9.58
CA ALA A 205 -14.79 16.07 10.74
C ALA A 205 -15.79 14.91 10.71
N ALA A 206 -15.97 14.26 11.84
CA ALA A 206 -16.96 13.21 12.03
C ALA A 206 -18.05 13.69 13.01
N THR A 207 -19.30 13.59 12.61
CA THR A 207 -20.45 14.01 13.42
C THR A 207 -21.31 12.78 13.74
N PRO A 208 -21.39 12.32 14.99
CA PRO A 208 -22.19 11.16 15.36
C PRO A 208 -23.67 11.44 15.21
N VAL A 209 -24.41 10.48 14.63
CA VAL A 209 -25.87 10.62 14.38
C VAL A 209 -26.75 9.91 15.41
N LYS A 210 -26.15 9.10 16.29
CA LYS A 210 -26.85 8.37 17.34
C LYS A 210 -26.01 8.27 18.62
N ALA A 211 -26.67 8.13 19.77
CA ALA A 211 -25.99 7.91 21.05
C ALA A 211 -25.53 6.45 21.19
N GLY A 212 -24.55 6.21 22.04
CA GLY A 212 -23.96 4.91 22.33
C GLY A 212 -22.44 4.85 22.05
N GLU A 213 -21.86 3.67 22.12
CA GLU A 213 -20.48 3.44 21.74
C GLU A 213 -20.39 3.18 20.22
N LEU A 214 -19.79 4.12 19.51
CA LEU A 214 -19.60 4.04 18.07
C LEU A 214 -18.13 3.81 17.73
N GLN A 215 -17.88 3.07 16.65
CA GLN A 215 -16.53 2.80 16.15
C GLN A 215 -16.19 3.77 15.01
N LEU A 216 -15.25 4.66 15.23
CA LEU A 216 -14.67 5.52 14.21
C LEU A 216 -13.41 4.83 13.64
N GLY A 217 -13.43 4.42 12.39
CA GLY A 217 -12.42 3.56 11.78
C GLY A 217 -12.96 2.16 11.51
N PRO A 218 -12.10 1.26 11.00
CA PRO A 218 -10.68 1.46 10.71
C PRO A 218 -10.42 2.42 9.55
N VAL A 219 -9.18 2.91 9.46
CA VAL A 219 -8.68 3.61 8.28
C VAL A 219 -7.88 2.64 7.44
N LYS A 220 -8.23 2.51 6.16
CA LYS A 220 -7.48 1.72 5.19
C LYS A 220 -6.73 2.64 4.23
N GLN A 221 -5.48 2.30 3.95
CA GLN A 221 -4.60 3.09 3.09
C GLN A 221 -3.79 2.21 2.17
N SER A 222 -4.01 2.32 0.87
CA SER A 222 -3.20 1.63 -0.15
C SER A 222 -2.17 2.58 -0.74
N MET A 223 -0.92 2.10 -0.89
CA MET A 223 0.16 2.87 -1.47
C MET A 223 1.25 1.96 -2.03
N VAL A 224 2.16 2.53 -2.83
CA VAL A 224 3.34 1.83 -3.36
C VAL A 224 4.58 2.47 -2.75
N LEU A 225 5.28 1.73 -1.91
CA LEU A 225 6.56 2.14 -1.33
C LEU A 225 7.71 1.92 -2.30
N ARG A 226 8.67 2.82 -2.26
CA ARG A 226 9.95 2.69 -2.95
C ARG A 226 11.03 2.36 -1.92
N ILE A 227 11.43 1.09 -1.86
CA ILE A 227 12.36 0.59 -0.85
C ILE A 227 13.74 0.39 -1.48
N ARG A 228 14.78 0.96 -0.87
CA ARG A 228 16.17 0.76 -1.29
C ARG A 228 16.61 -0.66 -0.99
N GLN A 229 17.07 -1.40 -1.98
CA GLN A 229 17.64 -2.72 -1.77
C GLN A 229 19.03 -2.60 -1.11
N LYS A 230 19.24 -3.33 0.01
CA LYS A 230 20.59 -3.53 0.55
C LYS A 230 21.33 -4.48 -0.40
N GLN A 231 22.41 -4.00 -1.02
CA GLN A 231 23.30 -4.87 -1.77
C GLN A 231 23.98 -5.85 -0.81
N ASN A 232 23.77 -7.15 -1.00
CA ASN A 232 24.63 -8.17 -0.42
C ASN A 232 25.97 -8.14 -1.21
N ARG A 233 27.01 -7.62 -0.59
CA ARG A 233 28.37 -7.48 -1.14
C ARG A 233 29.12 -8.82 -1.36
N ARG A 234 28.42 -9.93 -1.59
CA ARG A 234 29.07 -11.25 -1.77
C ARG A 234 28.66 -11.91 -3.09
N SER A 235 28.98 -11.28 -4.21
CA SER A 235 29.08 -11.99 -5.50
C SER A 235 30.32 -11.48 -6.21
N PRO A 236 31.35 -12.33 -6.44
CA PRO A 236 32.56 -11.94 -7.15
C PRO A 236 32.36 -11.73 -8.68
N PHE A 237 31.16 -12.04 -9.17
CA PHE A 237 30.79 -11.95 -10.59
C PHE A 237 29.75 -10.88 -10.90
N ASN A 238 29.74 -9.77 -10.17
CA ASN A 238 28.81 -8.67 -10.43
C ASN A 238 29.39 -7.80 -11.56
N GLU A 239 28.78 -7.83 -12.72
CA GLU A 239 29.11 -6.89 -13.79
C GLU A 239 28.97 -5.45 -13.32
N PRO A 240 29.93 -4.55 -13.65
CA PRO A 240 29.98 -3.18 -13.11
C PRO A 240 28.79 -2.31 -13.48
N PHE A 241 27.97 -2.70 -14.46
CA PHE A 241 26.87 -1.89 -15.00
C PHE A 241 25.47 -2.22 -14.45
N GLU A 242 25.21 -3.42 -13.91
CA GLU A 242 23.87 -3.76 -13.35
C GLU A 242 23.55 -3.03 -12.04
N GLY A 243 24.54 -2.58 -11.30
CA GLY A 243 24.39 -1.93 -9.99
C GLY A 243 23.77 -0.52 -10.03
N PHE A 244 23.75 0.16 -11.18
CA PHE A 244 23.30 1.54 -11.29
C PHE A 244 21.78 1.69 -11.47
N PHE A 245 21.10 0.72 -12.08
CA PHE A 245 19.69 0.86 -12.47
C PHE A 245 18.66 0.21 -11.53
N ASN A 246 19.07 -0.60 -10.55
CA ASN A 246 18.15 -1.42 -9.75
C ASN A 246 18.21 -1.16 -8.23
N ARG A 247 18.41 0.11 -7.82
CA ARG A 247 18.57 0.47 -6.40
C ARG A 247 17.28 0.48 -5.60
N TYR A 248 16.11 0.47 -6.25
CA TYR A 248 14.81 0.59 -5.57
C TYR A 248 13.85 -0.50 -6.03
N GLN A 249 13.16 -1.08 -5.06
CA GLN A 249 12.06 -2.00 -5.28
C GLN A 249 10.75 -1.28 -4.99
N GLN A 250 9.77 -1.42 -5.87
CA GLN A 250 8.40 -0.96 -5.66
C GLN A 250 7.62 -2.04 -4.93
N VAL A 251 7.09 -1.72 -3.75
CA VAL A 251 6.35 -2.65 -2.91
C VAL A 251 4.96 -2.07 -2.65
N PRO A 252 3.89 -2.65 -3.20
CA PRO A 252 2.54 -2.28 -2.83
C PRO A 252 2.28 -2.68 -1.38
N VAL A 253 1.73 -1.78 -0.60
CA VAL A 253 1.37 -2.00 0.81
C VAL A 253 -0.03 -1.51 1.09
N ASN A 254 -0.74 -2.25 1.93
CA ASN A 254 -2.00 -1.86 2.52
C ASN A 254 -1.77 -1.64 4.02
N LEU A 255 -1.98 -0.41 4.45
CA LEU A 255 -1.84 0.00 5.83
C LEU A 255 -3.23 0.11 6.46
N GLU A 256 -3.31 -0.17 7.75
CA GLU A 256 -4.56 -0.05 8.49
C GLU A 256 -4.29 0.62 9.84
N ALA A 257 -5.10 1.62 10.19
CA ALA A 257 -5.19 2.14 11.54
C ALA A 257 -6.46 1.58 12.20
N LYS A 258 -6.32 1.09 13.42
CA LYS A 258 -7.42 0.53 14.20
C LYS A 258 -8.52 1.56 14.43
N ALA A 259 -9.75 1.10 14.49
CA ALA A 259 -10.88 1.92 14.90
C ALA A 259 -10.68 2.47 16.33
N GLN A 260 -11.25 3.65 16.55
CA GLN A 260 -11.31 4.32 17.86
C GLN A 260 -12.75 4.28 18.37
N THR A 261 -12.93 3.85 19.60
CA THR A 261 -14.26 3.89 20.25
C THR A 261 -14.58 5.30 20.67
N ILE A 262 -15.73 5.81 20.23
CA ILE A 262 -16.26 7.11 20.60
C ILE A 262 -17.54 6.90 21.43
N THR A 263 -17.53 7.37 22.67
CA THR A 263 -18.70 7.36 23.55
C THR A 263 -19.56 8.56 23.23
N VAL A 264 -20.73 8.33 22.63
CA VAL A 264 -21.64 9.38 22.21
C VAL A 264 -22.79 9.49 23.22
N LYS A 265 -22.91 10.64 23.88
CA LYS A 265 -23.97 10.94 24.84
C LYS A 265 -25.20 11.50 24.13
N PRO A 266 -26.42 11.16 24.59
CA PRO A 266 -27.61 11.84 24.13
C PRO A 266 -27.59 13.32 24.54
N LEU A 267 -28.26 14.15 23.77
CA LEU A 267 -28.43 15.56 24.14
C LEU A 267 -29.23 15.69 25.47
N PRO A 268 -28.81 16.59 26.38
CA PRO A 268 -29.60 16.89 27.57
C PRO A 268 -31.03 17.37 27.20
N THR A 269 -32.03 16.82 27.84
CA THR A 269 -33.42 17.24 27.65
C THR A 269 -33.82 18.39 28.58
N ALA A 270 -33.16 18.47 29.75
CA ALA A 270 -33.39 19.54 30.72
C ALA A 270 -32.83 20.88 30.22
N ASN A 271 -33.56 21.96 30.42
CA ASN A 271 -33.17 23.34 30.07
C ASN A 271 -32.88 23.56 28.57
N LYS A 272 -33.49 22.78 27.69
CA LYS A 272 -33.38 22.98 26.25
C LYS A 272 -34.16 24.23 25.84
N PRO A 273 -33.47 25.27 25.26
CA PRO A 273 -34.14 26.47 24.79
C PRO A 273 -35.15 26.16 23.68
N ALA A 274 -36.26 26.89 23.63
CA ALA A 274 -37.24 26.75 22.54
C ALA A 274 -36.64 27.08 21.16
N SER A 275 -35.61 27.90 21.11
CA SER A 275 -34.86 28.28 19.90
C SER A 275 -33.77 27.30 19.52
N PHE A 276 -33.61 26.17 20.20
CA PHE A 276 -32.57 25.19 19.86
C PHE A 276 -32.81 24.57 18.49
N ASN A 277 -31.89 24.81 17.55
CA ASN A 277 -31.97 24.38 16.16
C ASN A 277 -31.03 23.21 15.82
N GLY A 278 -30.46 22.51 16.82
CA GLY A 278 -29.61 21.33 16.62
C GLY A 278 -28.09 21.61 16.58
N ALA A 279 -27.65 22.86 16.72
CA ALA A 279 -26.24 23.16 16.78
C ALA A 279 -25.63 22.73 18.12
N VAL A 280 -24.64 21.82 18.10
CA VAL A 280 -23.96 21.26 19.27
C VAL A 280 -22.47 21.46 19.15
N GLY A 281 -21.85 22.08 20.14
CA GLY A 281 -20.40 22.30 20.17
C GLY A 281 -20.00 23.70 20.65
N ARG A 282 -18.70 23.97 20.61
CA ARG A 282 -18.16 25.33 20.83
C ARG A 282 -17.92 25.98 19.48
N TYR A 283 -18.50 27.12 19.25
CA TYR A 283 -18.33 27.90 18.04
C TYR A 283 -17.59 29.18 18.39
N THR A 284 -16.63 29.56 17.54
CA THR A 284 -16.01 30.89 17.56
C THR A 284 -16.62 31.69 16.41
N MET A 285 -17.16 32.86 16.69
CA MET A 285 -17.61 33.82 15.68
C MET A 285 -16.47 34.73 15.28
#